data_dbe614cb18487a377c441f7ab6dae6c6
#
_entry.id   dbe614cb18487a377c441f7ab6dae6c6
#
_cell.length_a   1.000
_cell.length_b   1.000
_cell.length_c   1.000
_cell.angle_alpha   90.00
_cell.angle_beta   90.00
_cell.angle_gamma   90.00
#
_symmetry.space_group_name_H-M   'P 1'
#
loop_
_entity.id
_entity.type
_entity.pdbx_description
1 polymer ?
#
loop_
_entity_poly.entity_id
_entity_poly.type
_entity_poly.pdbx_seq_one_letter_code
_entity_poly.pdbx_strand_id
1 'polypeptide(L)' 'MTQLDVLYRYGVPPTERVMLALSKARDVYGVRRMAFDEAAKTVRVEYDASRLTGPVIHQLLRRAGLDIVETVPM' A
#
# COMPACT_ATOMS: atom_id res chain seq x y z
N MET A 1 -5.75 7.68 18.96
CA MET A 1 -5.52 6.91 17.72
C MET A 1 -4.80 7.79 16.72
N THR A 2 -3.74 7.28 16.13
CA THR A 2 -2.98 8.02 15.16
C THR A 2 -3.14 7.36 13.80
N GLN A 3 -3.73 8.08 12.87
CA GLN A 3 -3.88 7.61 11.49
C GLN A 3 -2.84 8.31 10.62
N LEU A 4 -2.04 7.53 9.90
CA LEU A 4 -1.02 8.05 9.02
C LEU A 4 -1.25 7.55 7.61
N ASP A 5 -0.68 8.26 6.66
CA ASP A 5 -0.71 7.89 5.25
C ASP A 5 0.70 7.63 4.77
N VAL A 6 0.84 6.71 3.84
CA VAL A 6 2.10 6.50 3.14
C VAL A 6 1.79 6.40 1.64
N LEU A 7 2.67 6.96 0.83
CA LEU A 7 2.50 6.96 -0.62
C LEU A 7 3.69 6.25 -1.25
N TYR A 8 3.40 5.24 -2.08
CA TYR A 8 4.42 4.51 -2.80
C TYR A 8 4.21 4.66 -4.30
N ARG A 9 5.31 4.71 -5.03
CA ARG A 9 5.27 4.67 -6.48
C ARG A 9 5.66 3.26 -6.94
N TYR A 10 4.89 2.71 -7.87
CA TYR A 10 5.18 1.40 -8.44
C TYR A 10 5.57 1.55 -9.91
N GLY A 11 6.39 0.62 -10.41
CA GLY A 11 6.87 0.65 -11.78
C GLY A 11 5.96 -0.11 -12.73
N VAL A 12 5.67 -1.36 -12.40
CA VAL A 12 4.80 -2.20 -13.21
C VAL A 12 3.39 -2.12 -12.68
N PRO A 13 2.39 -1.82 -13.52
CA PRO A 13 0.99 -1.81 -13.08
C PRO A 13 0.61 -3.18 -12.52
N PRO A 14 -0.14 -3.23 -11.41
CA PRO A 14 -0.52 -4.49 -10.81
C PRO A 14 -1.44 -5.29 -11.74
N THR A 15 -1.16 -6.59 -11.84
CA THR A 15 -2.01 -7.51 -12.58
C THR A 15 -3.28 -7.78 -11.75
N GLU A 16 -4.25 -8.44 -12.39
CA GLU A 16 -5.47 -8.83 -11.69
C GLU A 16 -5.16 -9.69 -10.45
N ARG A 17 -4.20 -10.61 -10.58
CA ARG A 17 -3.77 -11.45 -9.46
C ARG A 17 -3.20 -10.61 -8.32
N VAL A 18 -2.37 -9.63 -8.65
CA VAL A 18 -1.78 -8.73 -7.66
C VAL A 18 -2.87 -7.88 -7.00
N MET A 19 -3.82 -7.38 -7.78
CA MET A 19 -4.93 -6.60 -7.22
C MET A 19 -5.77 -7.43 -6.25
N LEU A 20 -5.97 -8.71 -6.55
CA LEU A 20 -6.70 -9.60 -5.66
C LEU A 20 -5.93 -9.81 -4.35
N ALA A 21 -4.62 -10.01 -4.44
CA ALA A 21 -3.77 -10.14 -3.26
C ALA A 21 -3.76 -8.86 -2.43
N LEU A 22 -3.73 -7.70 -3.08
CA LEU A 22 -3.81 -6.41 -2.39
C LEU A 22 -5.15 -6.22 -1.71
N SER A 23 -6.22 -6.70 -2.31
CA SER A 23 -7.55 -6.68 -1.69
C SER A 23 -7.54 -7.44 -0.36
N LYS A 24 -6.85 -8.57 -0.30
CA LYS A 24 -6.71 -9.32 0.94
C LYS A 24 -5.83 -8.58 1.95
N ALA A 25 -4.80 -7.90 1.48
CA ALA A 25 -3.94 -7.10 2.34
C ALA A 25 -4.71 -5.94 2.99
N ARG A 26 -5.72 -5.41 2.31
CA ARG A 26 -6.58 -4.36 2.88
C ARG A 26 -7.35 -4.83 4.10
N ASP A 27 -7.57 -6.13 4.23
CA ASP A 27 -8.30 -6.68 5.36
C ASP A 27 -7.38 -6.90 6.59
N VAL A 28 -6.10 -6.62 6.46
CA VAL A 28 -5.17 -6.70 7.59
C VAL A 28 -5.56 -5.65 8.62
N TYR A 29 -5.60 -6.07 9.87
CA TYR A 29 -6.00 -5.20 10.97
C TYR A 29 -5.07 -3.99 11.07
N GLY A 30 -5.64 -2.81 11.01
CA GLY A 30 -4.89 -1.56 11.04
C GLY A 30 -4.79 -0.85 9.70
N VAL A 31 -5.04 -1.54 8.58
CA VAL A 31 -5.13 -0.90 7.28
C VAL A 31 -6.52 -0.31 7.14
N ARG A 32 -6.59 1.00 6.86
CA ARG A 32 -7.86 1.71 6.76
C ARG A 32 -8.32 1.88 5.33
N ARG A 33 -7.40 2.25 4.45
CA ARG A 33 -7.75 2.54 3.07
C ARG A 33 -6.54 2.36 2.16
N MET A 34 -6.81 1.95 0.94
CA MET A 34 -5.79 1.81 -0.09
C MET A 34 -6.35 2.41 -1.38
N ALA A 35 -5.71 3.45 -1.88
CA ALA A 35 -6.18 4.17 -3.06
C ALA A 35 -5.08 4.20 -4.12
N PHE A 36 -5.44 3.82 -5.33
CA PHE A 36 -4.51 3.78 -6.47
C PHE A 36 -4.73 4.98 -7.37
N ASP A 37 -3.63 5.55 -7.86
CA ASP A 37 -3.65 6.55 -8.92
C ASP A 37 -2.87 5.96 -10.10
N GLU A 38 -3.59 5.46 -11.07
CA GLU A 38 -2.98 4.79 -12.22
C GLU A 38 -2.16 5.75 -13.08
N ALA A 39 -2.59 7.00 -13.19
CA ALA A 39 -1.89 7.99 -13.99
C ALA A 39 -0.53 8.31 -13.40
N ALA A 40 -0.45 8.44 -12.09
CA ALA A 40 0.79 8.71 -11.38
C ALA A 40 1.55 7.45 -11.00
N LYS A 41 0.94 6.29 -11.17
CA LYS A 41 1.49 4.99 -10.75
C LYS A 41 1.83 4.98 -9.27
N THR A 42 0.90 5.46 -8.46
CA THR A 42 1.08 5.53 -7.01
C THR A 42 -0.05 4.80 -6.28
N VAL A 43 0.26 4.38 -5.07
CA VAL A 43 -0.74 3.85 -4.16
C VAL A 43 -0.59 4.54 -2.82
N ARG A 44 -1.70 5.03 -2.30
CA ARG A 44 -1.75 5.67 -0.98
C ARG A 44 -2.40 4.71 -0.01
N VAL A 45 -1.74 4.44 1.10
CA VAL A 45 -2.26 3.56 2.14
C VAL A 45 -2.46 4.36 3.42
N GLU A 46 -3.69 4.38 3.91
CA GLU A 46 -4.02 4.95 5.21
C GLU A 46 -4.04 3.83 6.23
N TYR A 47 -3.34 4.00 7.33
CA TYR A 47 -3.21 2.96 8.34
C TYR A 47 -3.18 3.53 9.75
N ASP A 48 -3.48 2.67 10.71
CA ASP A 48 -3.43 3.01 12.11
C ASP A 48 -2.00 2.82 12.62
N ALA A 49 -1.33 3.93 12.91
CA ALA A 49 0.08 3.90 13.33
C ALA A 49 0.30 3.27 14.70
N SER A 50 -0.77 3.06 15.47
CA SER A 50 -0.65 2.36 16.74
C SER A 50 -0.57 0.85 16.54
N ARG A 51 -0.86 0.34 15.34
CA ARG A 51 -0.90 -1.08 15.04
C ARG A 51 0.10 -1.50 13.97
N LEU A 52 0.37 -0.59 13.04
CA LEU A 52 1.24 -0.87 11.90
C LEU A 52 2.28 0.23 11.76
N THR A 53 3.36 -0.08 11.07
CA THR A 53 4.39 0.90 10.74
C THR A 53 4.55 0.96 9.21
N GLY A 54 5.18 2.03 8.71
CA GLY A 54 5.45 2.16 7.29
C GLY A 54 6.18 0.95 6.70
N PRO A 55 7.28 0.48 7.32
CA PRO A 55 7.99 -0.71 6.83
C PRO A 55 7.10 -1.95 6.75
N VAL A 56 6.19 -2.14 7.69
CA VAL A 56 5.25 -3.28 7.64
C VAL A 56 4.31 -3.14 6.46
N ILE A 57 3.78 -1.94 6.22
CA ILE A 57 2.93 -1.68 5.06
C ILE A 57 3.68 -1.99 3.76
N HIS A 58 4.94 -1.54 3.68
CA HIS A 58 5.78 -1.79 2.52
C HIS A 58 5.91 -3.30 2.24
N GLN A 59 6.18 -4.09 3.30
CA GLN A 59 6.28 -5.53 3.16
C GLN A 59 4.97 -6.17 2.72
N LEU A 60 3.85 -5.71 3.25
CA LEU A 60 2.54 -6.23 2.86
C LEU A 60 2.30 -6.05 1.36
N LEU A 61 2.62 -4.87 0.84
CA LEU A 61 2.43 -4.59 -0.57
C LEU A 61 3.37 -5.42 -1.44
N ARG A 62 4.63 -5.56 -1.02
CA ARG A 62 5.60 -6.36 -1.78
C ARG A 62 5.23 -7.84 -1.78
N ARG A 63 4.73 -8.36 -0.68
CA ARG A 63 4.28 -9.74 -0.60
C ARG A 63 3.10 -10.01 -1.51
N ALA A 64 2.26 -9.01 -1.71
CA ALA A 64 1.14 -9.13 -2.63
C ALA A 64 1.59 -9.13 -4.10
N GLY A 65 2.83 -8.73 -4.36
CA GLY A 65 3.39 -8.72 -5.70
C GLY A 65 3.49 -7.34 -6.34
N LEU A 66 3.22 -6.28 -5.58
CA LEU A 66 3.33 -4.92 -6.13
C LEU A 66 4.79 -4.53 -6.31
N ASP A 67 5.11 -4.01 -7.49
CA ASP A 67 6.47 -3.58 -7.84
C ASP A 67 6.73 -2.18 -7.30
N ILE A 68 7.03 -2.08 -6.01
CA ILE A 68 7.31 -0.80 -5.38
C ILE A 68 8.70 -0.32 -5.77
N VAL A 69 8.78 0.87 -6.35
CA VAL A 69 10.03 1.48 -6.80
C VAL A 69 10.57 2.45 -5.78
N GLU A 70 9.69 3.21 -5.14
CA GLU A 70 10.13 4.19 -4.13
C GLU A 70 8.99 4.60 -3.21
N THR A 71 9.36 5.11 -2.04
CA THR A 71 8.42 5.79 -1.14
C THR A 71 8.43 7.26 -1.52
N VAL A 72 7.24 7.79 -1.79
CA VAL A 72 7.10 9.19 -2.19
C VAL A 72 6.88 10.05 -0.95
N PRO A 73 7.69 11.07 -0.73
CA PRO A 73 7.46 11.99 0.39
C PRO A 73 6.12 12.71 0.26
N MET A 74 5.43 12.86 1.39
CA MET A 74 4.16 13.59 1.43
C MET A 74 4.25 14.81 2.31
#